data_640cd13986a25cd7d9537c92f705c2e9
#
_entry.id   640cd13986a25cd7d9537c92f705c2e9
#
_cell.length_a   1.000
_cell.length_b   1.000
_cell.length_c   1.000
_cell.angle_alpha   90.00
_cell.angle_beta   90.00
_cell.angle_gamma   90.00
#
_symmetry.space_group_name_H-M   'P 1'
#
loop_
_entity.id
_entity.type
_entity.pdbx_description
1 polymer ?
#
loop_
_entity_poly.entity_id
_entity_poly.type
_entity_poly.pdbx_seq_one_letter_code
_entity_poly.pdbx_strand_id
1 'polypeptide(L)'
;MEFDPATGEFKKNQQNPLKGDLFVLDEVSMVDVVLGHQFFRAVPANACVILVGDVDQLPSVGPGTVLADLISSGVVPVVRLTEIFRQAAESQIVTAAYAVNQGRMPKLTTISCSTRLIFSTTPKSPLNTSLS
;
A
#
# COMPACT_ATOMS: atom_id res chain seq x y z
N MET A 1 -16.48 2.94 -3.91
CA MET A 1 -17.29 4.18 -4.01
C MET A 1 -17.39 4.55 -5.47
N GLU A 2 -18.57 4.89 -5.96
CA GLU A 2 -18.78 5.25 -7.36
C GLU A 2 -18.70 6.77 -7.52
N PHE A 3 -17.88 7.22 -8.46
CA PHE A 3 -17.75 8.63 -8.83
C PHE A 3 -18.74 8.97 -9.93
N ASP A 4 -19.45 10.08 -9.80
CA ASP A 4 -20.37 10.58 -10.83
C ASP A 4 -19.68 11.69 -11.63
N PRO A 5 -19.28 11.43 -12.87
CA PRO A 5 -18.58 12.42 -13.68
C PRO A 5 -19.48 13.61 -14.10
N ALA A 6 -20.81 13.46 -14.02
CA ALA A 6 -21.74 14.53 -14.38
C ALA A 6 -21.85 15.60 -13.28
N THR A 7 -21.76 15.19 -12.02
CA THR A 7 -21.80 16.10 -10.85
C THR A 7 -20.42 16.42 -10.30
N GLY A 8 -19.38 15.67 -10.66
CA GLY A 8 -18.04 15.79 -10.10
C GLY A 8 -17.92 15.29 -8.65
N GLU A 9 -18.92 14.55 -8.17
CA GLU A 9 -18.99 14.10 -6.79
C GLU A 9 -19.10 12.57 -6.68
N PHE A 10 -18.78 12.05 -5.50
CA PHE A 10 -19.02 10.64 -5.20
C PHE A 10 -20.49 10.43 -4.81
N LYS A 11 -21.14 9.39 -5.35
CA LYS A 11 -22.54 9.03 -5.04
C LYS A 11 -22.78 8.76 -3.56
N LYS A 12 -21.72 8.39 -2.82
CA LYS A 12 -21.74 8.19 -1.37
C LYS A 12 -21.00 9.31 -0.67
N ASN A 13 -21.69 9.97 0.26
CA ASN A 13 -21.21 11.13 1.01
C ASN A 13 -21.95 11.23 2.35
N GLN A 14 -21.74 12.29 3.08
CA GLN A 14 -22.39 12.51 4.40
C GLN A 14 -23.93 12.55 4.34
N GLN A 15 -24.52 13.00 3.23
CA GLN A 15 -25.99 13.04 3.04
C GLN A 15 -26.55 11.70 2.56
N ASN A 16 -25.73 10.91 1.90
CA ASN A 16 -26.07 9.56 1.43
C ASN A 16 -24.99 8.56 1.87
N PRO A 17 -24.92 8.23 3.17
CA PRO A 17 -23.82 7.44 3.73
C PRO A 17 -23.81 6.00 3.19
N LEU A 18 -22.68 5.35 3.38
CA LEU A 18 -22.55 3.92 3.18
C LEU A 18 -23.47 3.18 4.16
N LYS A 19 -23.95 2.02 3.75
CA LYS A 19 -24.82 1.18 4.59
C LYS A 19 -23.99 0.01 5.14
N GLY A 20 -23.91 -0.09 6.46
CA GLY A 20 -23.18 -1.14 7.16
C GLY A 20 -22.66 -0.66 8.50
N ASP A 21 -22.31 -1.62 9.36
CA ASP A 21 -21.77 -1.38 10.70
C ASP A 21 -20.26 -1.60 10.77
N LEU A 22 -19.71 -2.33 9.78
CA LEU A 22 -18.29 -2.61 9.65
C LEU A 22 -17.84 -2.39 8.20
N PHE A 23 -16.79 -1.62 8.02
CA PHE A 23 -16.13 -1.40 6.73
C PHE A 23 -14.69 -1.87 6.81
N VAL A 24 -14.29 -2.70 5.86
CA VAL A 24 -12.90 -3.11 5.67
C VAL A 24 -12.40 -2.45 4.39
N LEU A 25 -11.41 -1.58 4.51
CA LEU A 25 -10.74 -0.96 3.38
C LEU A 25 -9.36 -1.60 3.23
N ASP A 26 -9.21 -2.34 2.16
CA ASP A 26 -7.95 -3.02 1.81
C ASP A 26 -7.10 -2.15 0.88
N GLU A 27 -5.79 -2.43 0.80
CA GLU A 27 -4.81 -1.71 -0.03
C GLU A 27 -4.78 -0.19 0.25
N VAL A 28 -4.87 0.22 1.53
CA VAL A 28 -4.95 1.64 1.93
C VAL A 28 -3.67 2.41 1.61
N SER A 29 -2.55 1.75 1.38
CA SER A 29 -1.32 2.35 0.87
C SER A 29 -1.53 3.12 -0.46
N MET A 30 -2.51 2.70 -1.27
CA MET A 30 -2.85 3.32 -2.55
C MET A 30 -3.93 4.42 -2.44
N VAL A 31 -4.43 4.69 -1.24
CA VAL A 31 -5.47 5.70 -1.01
C VAL A 31 -4.83 7.06 -0.76
N ASP A 32 -5.18 8.03 -1.62
CA ASP A 32 -4.77 9.42 -1.45
C ASP A 32 -5.69 10.18 -0.47
N VAL A 33 -5.31 11.42 -0.13
CA VAL A 33 -6.07 12.26 0.81
C VAL A 33 -7.47 12.57 0.30
N VAL A 34 -7.65 12.75 -1.00
CA VAL A 34 -8.96 13.09 -1.58
C VAL A 34 -9.92 11.91 -1.44
N LEU A 35 -9.48 10.72 -1.85
CA LEU A 35 -10.28 9.50 -1.74
C LEU A 35 -10.53 9.13 -0.28
N GLY A 36 -9.50 9.22 0.57
CA GLY A 36 -9.61 8.96 2.01
C GLY A 36 -10.63 9.89 2.69
N HIS A 37 -10.55 11.20 2.41
CA HIS A 37 -11.51 12.17 2.92
C HIS A 37 -12.95 11.85 2.51
N GLN A 38 -13.18 11.51 1.23
CA GLN A 38 -14.51 11.17 0.74
C GLN A 38 -15.04 9.88 1.36
N PHE A 39 -14.16 8.87 1.53
CA PHE A 39 -14.52 7.63 2.20
C PHE A 39 -14.97 7.88 3.64
N PHE A 40 -14.16 8.57 4.44
CA PHE A 40 -14.50 8.83 5.85
C PHE A 40 -15.75 9.69 6.01
N ARG A 41 -16.03 10.61 5.11
CA ARG A 41 -17.29 11.37 5.10
C ARG A 41 -18.52 10.53 4.77
N ALA A 42 -18.33 9.44 4.03
CA ALA A 42 -19.43 8.55 3.66
C ALA A 42 -19.69 7.45 4.70
N VAL A 43 -18.76 7.20 5.61
CA VAL A 43 -18.90 6.21 6.70
C VAL A 43 -19.83 6.75 7.77
N PRO A 44 -20.85 5.96 8.23
CA PRO A 44 -21.70 6.36 9.35
C PRO A 44 -20.91 6.50 10.65
N ALA A 45 -21.29 7.47 11.50
CA ALA A 45 -20.56 7.79 12.73
C ALA A 45 -20.50 6.63 13.76
N ASN A 46 -21.42 5.69 13.67
CA ASN A 46 -21.50 4.52 14.56
C ASN A 46 -20.86 3.27 13.96
N ALA A 47 -20.31 3.35 12.77
CA ALA A 47 -19.69 2.21 12.09
C ALA A 47 -18.22 2.01 12.51
N CYS A 48 -17.77 0.77 12.50
CA CYS A 48 -16.38 0.40 12.68
C CYS A 48 -15.66 0.40 11.33
N VAL A 49 -14.39 0.87 11.32
CA VAL A 49 -13.55 0.84 10.11
C VAL A 49 -12.26 0.08 10.43
N ILE A 50 -11.93 -0.88 9.57
CA ILE A 50 -10.66 -1.59 9.57
C ILE A 50 -9.91 -1.17 8.29
N LEU A 51 -8.71 -0.64 8.47
CA LEU A 51 -7.83 -0.26 7.38
C LEU A 51 -6.72 -1.31 7.28
N VAL A 52 -6.56 -1.89 6.10
CA VAL A 52 -5.53 -2.89 5.80
C VAL A 52 -4.64 -2.35 4.69
N GLY A 53 -3.34 -2.44 4.86
CA GLY A 53 -2.40 -1.96 3.85
C GLY A 53 -0.96 -2.17 4.26
N ASP A 54 -0.06 -1.95 3.34
CA ASP A 54 1.37 -2.13 3.50
C ASP A 54 2.09 -0.80 3.25
N VAL A 55 2.73 -0.25 4.28
CA VAL A 55 3.44 1.03 4.20
C VAL A 55 4.71 0.96 3.33
N ASP A 56 5.20 -0.24 3.05
CA ASP A 56 6.39 -0.48 2.23
C ASP A 56 6.04 -0.63 0.74
N GLN A 57 4.75 -0.71 0.39
CA GLN A 57 4.29 -0.70 -0.99
C GLN A 57 4.36 0.71 -1.60
N LEU A 58 4.21 0.76 -2.93
CA LEU A 58 4.18 2.03 -3.65
C LEU A 58 3.04 2.92 -3.13
N PRO A 59 3.31 4.20 -2.85
CA PRO A 59 2.29 5.13 -2.39
C PRO A 59 1.27 5.43 -3.49
N SER A 60 0.16 6.08 -3.10
CA SER A 60 -0.84 6.58 -4.03
C SER A 60 -0.22 7.52 -5.08
N VAL A 61 -0.80 7.57 -6.27
CA VAL A 61 -0.43 8.55 -7.32
C VAL A 61 -0.95 9.95 -6.96
N GLY A 62 -2.04 10.03 -6.19
CA GLY A 62 -2.59 11.28 -5.67
C GLY A 62 -1.84 11.82 -4.46
N PRO A 63 -2.19 13.02 -3.98
CA PRO A 63 -1.50 13.69 -2.89
C PRO A 63 -1.71 12.98 -1.54
N GLY A 64 -0.63 12.92 -0.74
CA GLY A 64 -0.63 12.45 0.64
C GLY A 64 -0.47 10.94 0.80
N THR A 65 -0.21 10.54 2.04
CA THR A 65 0.09 9.15 2.46
C THR A 65 -0.81 8.77 3.63
N VAL A 66 -2.12 8.63 3.36
CA VAL A 66 -3.17 8.48 4.39
C VAL A 66 -2.84 7.38 5.41
N LEU A 67 -2.37 6.21 4.96
CA LEU A 67 -2.03 5.12 5.86
C LEU A 67 -0.87 5.47 6.79
N ALA A 68 0.22 6.00 6.24
CA ALA A 68 1.40 6.38 7.01
C ALA A 68 1.09 7.51 8.00
N ASP A 69 0.29 8.49 7.58
CA ASP A 69 -0.11 9.62 8.41
C ASP A 69 -1.00 9.17 9.58
N LEU A 70 -1.97 8.28 9.34
CA LEU A 70 -2.81 7.70 10.38
C LEU A 70 -1.99 6.89 11.41
N ILE A 71 -1.03 6.08 10.94
CA ILE A 71 -0.14 5.32 11.82
C ILE A 71 0.72 6.27 12.66
N SER A 72 1.29 7.31 12.03
CA SER A 72 2.18 8.28 12.69
C SER A 72 1.46 9.16 13.70
N SER A 73 0.17 9.41 13.50
CA SER A 73 -0.64 10.22 14.41
C SER A 73 -0.79 9.61 15.81
N GLY A 74 -0.67 8.28 15.93
CA GLY A 74 -0.89 7.55 17.18
C GLY A 74 -2.34 7.59 17.70
N VAL A 75 -3.27 8.14 16.93
CA VAL A 75 -4.69 8.29 17.34
C VAL A 75 -5.47 6.99 17.15
N VAL A 76 -5.09 6.20 16.14
CA VAL A 76 -5.77 4.93 15.84
C VAL A 76 -4.95 3.74 16.36
N PRO A 77 -5.60 2.68 16.87
CA PRO A 77 -4.89 1.45 17.23
C PRO A 77 -4.30 0.79 15.99
N VAL A 78 -3.03 0.40 16.07
CA VAL A 78 -2.28 -0.20 14.97
C VAL A 78 -1.80 -1.59 15.35
N VAL A 79 -2.07 -2.57 14.51
CA VAL A 79 -1.52 -3.93 14.60
C VAL A 79 -0.58 -4.14 13.41
N ARG A 80 0.67 -4.47 13.69
CA ARG A 80 1.67 -4.79 12.66
C ARG A 80 1.86 -6.30 12.57
N LEU A 81 1.71 -6.84 11.36
CA LEU A 81 2.02 -8.24 11.08
C LEU A 81 3.52 -8.34 10.77
N THR A 82 4.27 -8.98 11.66
CA THR A 82 5.73 -9.08 11.56
C THR A 82 6.22 -10.50 11.26
N GLU A 83 5.34 -11.49 11.39
CA GLU A 83 5.71 -12.89 11.17
C GLU A 83 5.34 -13.36 9.76
N ILE A 84 6.34 -13.90 9.08
CA ILE A 84 6.15 -14.59 7.81
C ILE A 84 5.83 -16.04 8.12
N PHE A 85 4.69 -16.54 7.67
CA PHE A 85 4.33 -17.96 7.84
C PHE A 85 5.42 -18.87 7.28
N ARG A 86 5.73 -19.97 8.00
CA ARG A 86 6.81 -20.92 7.63
C ARG A 86 6.77 -21.37 6.16
N GLN A 87 5.59 -21.64 5.60
CA GLN A 87 5.44 -22.02 4.20
C GLN A 87 5.84 -20.90 3.21
N ALA A 88 5.63 -19.63 3.60
CA ALA A 88 6.05 -18.49 2.81
C ALA A 88 7.57 -18.21 2.99
N ALA A 89 8.13 -18.49 4.17
CA ALA A 89 9.55 -18.32 4.44
C ALA A 89 10.45 -19.29 3.61
N GLU A 90 9.92 -20.43 3.17
CA GLU A 90 10.60 -21.35 2.24
C GLU A 90 10.55 -20.84 0.78
N SER A 91 9.68 -19.89 0.47
CA SER A 91 9.61 -19.27 -0.86
C SER A 91 10.81 -18.34 -1.08
N GLN A 92 11.62 -18.64 -2.08
CA GLN A 92 12.74 -17.78 -2.48
C GLN A 92 12.29 -16.39 -2.90
N ILE A 93 11.06 -16.24 -3.41
CA ILE A 93 10.45 -14.96 -3.79
C ILE A 93 10.24 -14.10 -2.55
N VAL A 94 9.63 -14.67 -1.51
CA VAL A 94 9.36 -13.94 -0.25
C VAL A 94 10.65 -13.55 0.44
N THR A 95 11.64 -14.45 0.49
CA THR A 95 12.95 -14.19 1.07
C THR A 95 13.70 -13.11 0.31
N ALA A 96 13.62 -13.11 -1.02
CA ALA A 96 14.23 -12.09 -1.87
C ALA A 96 13.54 -10.73 -1.69
N ALA A 97 12.21 -10.68 -1.68
CA ALA A 97 11.44 -9.47 -1.45
C ALA A 97 11.77 -8.84 -0.08
N TYR A 98 11.86 -9.65 0.95
CA TYR A 98 12.24 -9.19 2.30
C TYR A 98 13.67 -8.63 2.34
N ALA A 99 14.61 -9.25 1.65
CA ALA A 99 15.98 -8.75 1.55
C ALA A 99 16.04 -7.38 0.84
N VAL A 100 15.28 -7.23 -0.26
CA VAL A 100 15.17 -5.95 -1.01
C VAL A 100 14.58 -4.86 -0.13
N ASN A 101 13.52 -5.16 0.61
CA ASN A 101 12.88 -4.21 1.51
C ASN A 101 13.82 -3.73 2.62
N GLN A 102 14.74 -4.59 3.08
CA GLN A 102 15.80 -4.21 4.02
C GLN A 102 17.03 -3.54 3.36
N GLY A 103 16.96 -3.20 2.08
CA GLY A 103 18.07 -2.62 1.33
C GLY A 103 19.23 -3.60 1.08
N ARG A 104 19.00 -4.92 1.23
CA ARG A 104 20.01 -5.96 1.02
C ARG A 104 19.84 -6.61 -0.35
N MET A 105 20.97 -6.95 -0.99
CA MET A 105 20.93 -7.73 -2.23
C MET A 105 20.43 -9.15 -1.96
N PRO A 106 19.36 -9.61 -2.62
CA PRO A 106 18.89 -10.97 -2.47
C PRO A 106 19.90 -11.97 -3.07
N LYS A 107 20.04 -13.13 -2.43
CA LYS A 107 20.81 -14.24 -3.01
C LYS A 107 20.00 -14.86 -4.14
N LEU A 108 20.37 -14.57 -5.37
CA LEU A 108 19.78 -15.17 -6.55
C LEU A 108 20.42 -16.54 -6.79
N THR A 109 19.91 -17.59 -6.15
CA THR A 109 20.23 -18.98 -6.52
C THR A 109 19.41 -19.30 -7.75
N THR A 110 20.03 -19.93 -8.75
CA THR A 110 19.35 -20.37 -9.98
C THR A 110 18.15 -21.22 -9.63
N ILE A 111 16.95 -20.64 -9.80
CA ILE A 111 15.70 -21.37 -9.57
C ILE A 111 15.48 -22.27 -10.78
N SER A 112 15.68 -23.53 -10.61
CA SER A 112 15.21 -24.57 -11.52
C SER A 112 13.70 -24.74 -11.32
N CYS A 113 12.90 -23.75 -11.74
CA CYS A 113 11.47 -23.83 -11.72
C CYS A 113 10.88 -23.13 -12.96
N SER A 114 9.77 -23.66 -13.45
CA SER A 114 9.08 -23.27 -14.68
C SER A 114 8.51 -21.83 -14.69
N THR A 115 8.80 -21.01 -13.70
CA THR A 115 8.40 -19.61 -13.65
C THR A 115 9.64 -18.70 -13.77
N ARG A 116 9.87 -18.16 -14.96
CA ARG A 116 10.93 -17.16 -15.20
C ARG A 116 10.50 -15.83 -14.61
N LEU A 117 11.12 -15.44 -13.49
CA LEU A 117 11.15 -14.04 -13.06
C LEU A 117 12.33 -13.37 -13.78
N ILE A 118 12.05 -12.46 -14.71
CA ILE A 118 13.07 -11.66 -15.38
C ILE A 118 13.20 -10.36 -14.59
N PHE A 119 14.22 -10.24 -13.74
CA PHE A 119 14.62 -8.95 -13.19
C PHE A 119 15.58 -8.28 -14.18
N SER A 120 15.12 -7.21 -14.82
CA SER A 120 16.00 -6.33 -15.58
C SER A 120 16.63 -5.33 -14.61
N THR A 121 17.83 -5.60 -14.14
CA THR A 121 18.64 -4.59 -13.45
C THR A 121 19.38 -3.78 -14.50
N THR A 122 18.88 -2.59 -14.82
CA THR A 122 19.67 -1.59 -15.55
C THR A 122 20.70 -1.00 -14.57
N PRO A 123 21.99 -1.19 -14.78
CA PRO A 123 22.98 -0.53 -13.93
C PRO A 123 22.89 0.98 -14.18
N LYS A 124 22.63 1.77 -13.14
CA LYS A 124 22.84 3.21 -13.18
C LYS A 124 24.31 3.46 -13.46
N SER A 125 24.63 3.97 -14.63
CA SER A 125 25.95 4.48 -14.94
C SER A 125 26.31 5.60 -13.95
N PRO A 126 27.52 5.64 -13.41
CA PRO A 126 27.99 6.76 -12.58
C PRO A 126 28.02 8.02 -13.44
N LEU A 127 27.29 9.04 -13.00
CA LEU A 127 27.44 10.39 -13.55
C LEU A 127 28.85 10.86 -13.31
N ASN A 128 29.62 10.93 -14.41
CA ASN A 128 30.96 11.48 -14.45
C ASN A 128 30.86 13.01 -14.40
N THR A 129 30.94 13.58 -13.19
CA THR A 129 31.12 15.02 -13.00
C THR A 129 32.57 15.38 -13.14
N SER A 130 33.04 15.67 -14.36
CA SER A 130 34.24 16.43 -14.59
C SER A 130 33.82 17.85 -14.94
N LEU A 131 33.87 18.73 -13.96
CA LEU A 131 33.94 20.17 -14.12
C LEU A 131 35.40 20.53 -14.29
N SER A 132 35.71 21.08 -15.43
CA SER A 132 36.90 21.93 -15.66
C SER A 132 36.40 23.33 -15.95
#